data_de9d93c6b9689da1ab363a8fb27ab0d3
#
_entry.id   de9d93c6b9689da1ab363a8fb27ab0d3
#
_cell.length_a   1.000
_cell.length_b   1.000
_cell.length_c   1.000
_cell.angle_alpha   90.00
_cell.angle_beta   90.00
_cell.angle_gamma   90.00
#
_symmetry.space_group_name_H-M   'P 1'
#
loop_
_entity.id
_entity.type
_entity.pdbx_description
1 polymer ?
#
loop_
_entity_poly.entity_id
_entity_poly.type
_entity_poly.pdbx_seq_one_letter_code
_entity_poly.pdbx_strand_id
1 'polypeptide(L)'
;RQAITPQTRAIEITHITNGDMVTMTLILGIINAFALFLSRLAAYVISVGAAERNNNEGTINGPGPLFFMLSMVFDILFTFLGSILVAAFSRHREYRADKGGAILAGRDKMIEALQALQKAIEPEDTRAPSLATLKISHKSGGFRALFSSHPPLELRIARLQKGE
;
A
#
# COMPACT_ATOMS: atom_id res chain seq x y z
N ARG A 1 15.97 4.61 -22.59
CA ARG A 1 16.66 5.17 -21.40
C ARG A 1 16.02 6.51 -21.09
N GLN A 2 15.13 6.57 -20.13
CA GLN A 2 14.60 7.84 -19.61
C GLN A 2 15.77 8.61 -19.01
N ALA A 3 16.02 9.81 -19.50
CA ALA A 3 17.04 10.67 -18.93
C ALA A 3 16.66 11.01 -17.48
N ILE A 4 17.53 10.71 -16.54
CA ILE A 4 17.35 11.04 -15.12
C ILE A 4 17.40 12.57 -15.03
N THR A 5 16.24 13.18 -14.85
CA THR A 5 16.11 14.64 -14.71
C THR A 5 16.58 15.08 -13.31
N PRO A 6 17.01 16.35 -13.14
CA PRO A 6 17.36 16.89 -11.82
C PRO A 6 16.24 16.73 -10.79
N GLN A 7 14.98 16.77 -11.23
CA GLN A 7 13.79 16.61 -10.39
C GLN A 7 13.63 15.17 -9.90
N THR A 8 13.86 14.19 -10.76
CA THR A 8 13.85 12.77 -10.38
C THR A 8 14.93 12.48 -9.34
N ARG A 9 16.12 13.06 -9.51
CA ARG A 9 17.20 12.95 -8.51
C ARG A 9 16.85 13.59 -7.18
N ALA A 10 16.15 14.74 -7.19
CA ALA A 10 15.73 15.40 -5.96
C ALA A 10 14.75 14.53 -5.15
N ILE A 11 13.82 13.83 -5.81
CA ILE A 11 12.91 12.88 -5.17
C ILE A 11 13.70 11.70 -4.58
N GLU A 12 14.61 11.10 -5.34
CA GLU A 12 15.43 9.99 -4.88
C GLU A 12 16.30 10.36 -3.69
N ILE A 13 16.93 11.54 -3.71
CA ILE A 13 17.70 12.06 -2.59
C ILE A 13 16.80 12.23 -1.36
N THR A 14 15.59 12.74 -1.52
CA THR A 14 14.65 12.89 -0.41
C THR A 14 14.26 11.53 0.19
N HIS A 15 14.03 10.51 -0.62
CA HIS A 15 13.76 9.15 -0.13
C HIS A 15 14.95 8.55 0.62
N ILE A 16 16.17 8.80 0.16
CA ILE A 16 17.41 8.32 0.81
C ILE A 16 17.62 9.04 2.14
N THR A 17 17.53 10.38 2.15
CA THR A 17 17.75 11.19 3.36
C THR A 17 16.70 10.94 4.45
N ASN A 18 15.46 10.62 4.06
CA ASN A 18 14.41 10.26 5.00
C ASN A 18 14.50 8.81 5.52
N GLY A 19 15.43 8.01 5.03
CA GLY A 19 15.56 6.59 5.40
C GLY A 19 14.32 5.77 5.01
N ASP A 20 13.64 6.16 3.94
CA ASP A 20 12.35 5.61 3.54
C ASP A 20 12.37 4.10 3.30
N MET A 21 13.47 3.57 2.76
CA MET A 21 13.59 2.12 2.52
C MET A 21 13.63 1.33 3.84
N VAL A 22 14.43 1.78 4.80
CA VAL A 22 14.54 1.14 6.12
C VAL A 22 13.22 1.24 6.87
N THR A 23 12.61 2.41 6.87
CA THR A 23 11.32 2.66 7.53
C THR A 23 10.22 1.77 6.97
N MET A 24 10.12 1.65 5.63
CA MET A 24 9.11 0.79 4.99
C MET A 24 9.34 -0.70 5.29
N THR A 25 10.58 -1.16 5.28
CA THR A 25 10.90 -2.55 5.63
C THR A 25 10.54 -2.86 7.08
N LEU A 26 10.85 -1.96 8.01
CA LEU A 26 10.50 -2.13 9.42
C LEU A 26 8.98 -2.12 9.63
N ILE A 27 8.26 -1.18 9.03
CA ILE A 27 6.79 -1.09 9.14
C ILE A 27 6.14 -2.35 8.57
N LEU A 28 6.57 -2.80 7.39
CA LEU A 28 6.06 -4.02 6.78
C LEU A 28 6.31 -5.24 7.67
N GLY A 29 7.53 -5.36 8.24
CA GLY A 29 7.88 -6.43 9.17
C GLY A 29 7.03 -6.42 10.43
N ILE A 30 6.83 -5.25 11.04
CA ILE A 30 6.01 -5.08 12.25
C ILE A 30 4.55 -5.43 11.96
N ILE A 31 3.97 -4.87 10.90
CA ILE A 31 2.56 -5.14 10.52
C ILE A 31 2.37 -6.64 10.27
N ASN A 32 3.30 -7.28 9.57
CA ASN A 32 3.21 -8.71 9.26
C ASN A 32 3.32 -9.56 10.54
N ALA A 33 4.24 -9.22 11.45
CA ALA A 33 4.38 -9.91 12.73
C ALA A 33 3.11 -9.77 13.58
N PHE A 34 2.53 -8.57 13.67
CA PHE A 34 1.26 -8.34 14.37
C PHE A 34 0.10 -9.10 13.73
N ALA A 35 0.00 -9.10 12.41
CA ALA A 35 -1.05 -9.83 11.69
C ALA A 35 -1.01 -11.32 12.03
N LEU A 36 0.17 -11.94 11.96
CA LEU A 36 0.36 -13.34 12.31
C LEU A 36 0.07 -13.63 13.79
N PHE A 37 0.52 -12.76 14.68
CA PHE A 37 0.26 -12.90 16.12
C PHE A 37 -1.23 -12.82 16.44
N LEU A 38 -1.92 -11.79 15.94
CA LEU A 38 -3.36 -11.60 16.17
C LEU A 38 -4.19 -12.73 15.56
N SER A 39 -3.83 -13.21 14.37
CA SER A 39 -4.45 -14.35 13.70
C SER A 39 -4.41 -15.60 14.59
N ARG A 40 -3.23 -15.94 15.11
CA ARG A 40 -3.04 -17.10 15.99
C ARG A 40 -3.75 -16.95 17.34
N LEU A 41 -3.68 -15.76 17.91
CA LEU A 41 -4.35 -15.45 19.18
C LEU A 41 -5.88 -15.56 19.02
N ALA A 42 -6.45 -14.97 17.98
CA ALA A 42 -7.88 -15.02 17.71
C ALA A 42 -8.36 -16.46 17.47
N ALA A 43 -7.63 -17.20 16.62
CA ALA A 43 -7.93 -18.61 16.37
C ALA A 43 -7.87 -19.46 17.64
N TYR A 44 -6.88 -19.22 18.49
CA TYR A 44 -6.73 -19.92 19.76
C TYR A 44 -7.90 -19.65 20.72
N VAL A 45 -8.23 -18.37 20.95
CA VAL A 45 -9.31 -17.98 21.87
C VAL A 45 -10.65 -18.56 21.42
N ILE A 46 -10.95 -18.52 20.12
CA ILE A 46 -12.21 -19.07 19.60
C ILE A 46 -12.22 -20.60 19.67
N SER A 47 -11.10 -21.26 19.37
CA SER A 47 -11.04 -22.73 19.38
C SER A 47 -11.17 -23.27 20.81
N VAL A 48 -10.58 -22.62 21.81
CA VAL A 48 -10.74 -23.01 23.23
C VAL A 48 -12.17 -22.77 23.69
N GLY A 49 -12.76 -21.60 23.42
CA GLY A 49 -14.15 -21.31 23.79
C GLY A 49 -15.17 -22.26 23.10
N ALA A 50 -14.89 -22.71 21.88
CA ALA A 50 -15.73 -23.69 21.20
C ALA A 50 -15.61 -25.10 21.80
N ALA A 51 -14.41 -25.50 22.23
CA ALA A 51 -14.17 -26.79 22.89
C ALA A 51 -14.87 -26.88 24.25
N GLU A 52 -14.81 -25.81 25.03
CA GLU A 52 -15.46 -25.70 26.35
C GLU A 52 -17.00 -25.77 26.25
N ARG A 53 -17.56 -25.19 25.18
CA ARG A 53 -19.02 -25.19 24.95
C ARG A 53 -19.57 -26.55 24.51
N ASN A 54 -18.74 -27.42 23.97
CA ASN A 54 -19.15 -28.72 23.43
C ASN A 54 -19.03 -29.88 24.43
N ASN A 55 -18.68 -29.63 25.71
CA ASN A 55 -18.49 -30.62 26.78
C ASN A 55 -17.68 -31.87 26.32
N ASN A 56 -16.87 -31.75 25.33
CA ASN A 56 -15.94 -32.79 24.96
C ASN A 56 -14.78 -32.75 25.96
N GLU A 57 -14.86 -33.55 26.99
CA GLU A 57 -13.73 -33.96 27.87
C GLU A 57 -12.67 -34.75 27.09
N GLY A 58 -12.33 -34.30 25.92
CA GLY A 58 -11.25 -34.81 25.09
C GLY A 58 -10.06 -33.87 25.22
N THR A 59 -9.12 -34.28 26.07
CA THR A 59 -7.71 -33.89 26.10
C THR A 59 -7.37 -32.80 25.05
N ILE A 60 -6.99 -31.62 25.54
CA ILE A 60 -6.37 -30.56 24.75
C ILE A 60 -5.00 -31.07 24.26
N ASN A 61 -5.03 -32.02 23.34
CA ASN A 61 -3.86 -32.54 22.64
C ASN A 61 -3.60 -31.71 21.39
N GLY A 62 -3.17 -30.44 21.58
CA GLY A 62 -2.75 -29.59 20.50
C GLY A 62 -3.87 -28.85 19.75
N PRO A 63 -3.52 -28.00 18.79
CA PRO A 63 -4.46 -27.23 18.01
C PRO A 63 -5.27 -28.15 17.08
N GLY A 64 -6.59 -28.26 17.34
CA GLY A 64 -7.51 -29.06 16.53
C GLY A 64 -7.77 -28.48 15.13
N PRO A 65 -8.51 -29.21 14.26
CA PRO A 65 -8.82 -28.76 12.90
C PRO A 65 -9.47 -27.37 12.84
N LEU A 66 -10.30 -27.05 13.85
CA LEU A 66 -10.95 -25.74 13.95
C LEU A 66 -9.92 -24.62 14.12
N PHE A 67 -8.86 -24.82 14.91
CA PHE A 67 -7.80 -23.84 15.08
C PHE A 67 -7.11 -23.54 13.74
N PHE A 68 -6.77 -24.56 12.96
CA PHE A 68 -6.12 -24.36 11.66
C PHE A 68 -7.02 -23.63 10.66
N MET A 69 -8.30 -23.99 10.61
CA MET A 69 -9.27 -23.33 9.75
C MET A 69 -9.43 -21.84 10.13
N LEU A 70 -9.60 -21.56 11.43
CA LEU A 70 -9.71 -20.18 11.92
C LEU A 70 -8.43 -19.39 11.70
N SER A 71 -7.26 -19.99 11.94
CA SER A 71 -5.97 -19.35 11.66
C SER A 71 -5.87 -18.94 10.20
N MET A 72 -6.24 -19.80 9.26
CA MET A 72 -6.22 -19.50 7.83
C MET A 72 -7.15 -18.32 7.48
N VAL A 73 -8.36 -18.30 8.02
CA VAL A 73 -9.33 -17.22 7.78
C VAL A 73 -8.80 -15.90 8.34
N PHE A 74 -8.28 -15.91 9.57
CA PHE A 74 -7.73 -14.71 10.19
C PHE A 74 -6.41 -14.25 9.54
N ASP A 75 -5.57 -15.17 9.06
CA ASP A 75 -4.36 -14.81 8.31
C ASP A 75 -4.71 -14.05 7.03
N ILE A 76 -5.73 -14.48 6.30
CA ILE A 76 -6.22 -13.77 5.12
C ILE A 76 -6.78 -12.39 5.50
N LEU A 77 -7.63 -12.34 6.53
CA LEU A 77 -8.25 -11.11 6.98
C LEU A 77 -7.21 -10.06 7.43
N PHE A 78 -6.28 -10.46 8.31
CA PHE A 78 -5.27 -9.52 8.83
C PHE A 78 -4.22 -9.15 7.78
N THR A 79 -3.88 -10.04 6.86
CA THR A 79 -3.03 -9.72 5.71
C THR A 79 -3.70 -8.67 4.81
N PHE A 80 -5.00 -8.83 4.57
CA PHE A 80 -5.78 -7.85 3.81
C PHE A 80 -5.81 -6.47 4.49
N LEU A 81 -6.09 -6.41 5.79
CA LEU A 81 -6.08 -5.17 6.57
C LEU A 81 -4.67 -4.56 6.61
N GLY A 82 -3.64 -5.37 6.80
CA GLY A 82 -2.25 -4.95 6.79
C GLY A 82 -1.85 -4.33 5.46
N SER A 83 -2.29 -4.88 4.34
CA SER A 83 -1.98 -4.35 3.01
C SER A 83 -2.57 -2.95 2.78
N ILE A 84 -3.77 -2.68 3.29
CA ILE A 84 -4.38 -1.33 3.26
C ILE A 84 -3.53 -0.34 4.07
N LEU A 85 -3.08 -0.76 5.25
CA LEU A 85 -2.28 0.08 6.12
C LEU A 85 -0.92 0.41 5.49
N VAL A 86 -0.25 -0.59 4.90
CA VAL A 86 1.01 -0.41 4.16
C VAL A 86 0.83 0.52 2.97
N ALA A 87 -0.26 0.36 2.20
CA ALA A 87 -0.57 1.23 1.07
C ALA A 87 -0.83 2.68 1.52
N ALA A 88 -1.54 2.88 2.64
CA ALA A 88 -1.77 4.21 3.21
C ALA A 88 -0.45 4.88 3.62
N PHE A 89 0.44 4.13 4.25
CA PHE A 89 1.76 4.62 4.66
C PHE A 89 2.64 4.95 3.46
N SER A 90 2.63 4.10 2.42
CA SER A 90 3.35 4.34 1.17
C SER A 90 2.89 5.64 0.51
N ARG A 91 1.56 5.89 0.42
CA ARG A 91 1.03 7.15 -0.11
C ARG A 91 1.47 8.37 0.69
N HIS A 92 1.46 8.28 2.01
CA HIS A 92 1.92 9.38 2.87
C HIS A 92 3.40 9.72 2.63
N ARG A 93 4.23 8.69 2.44
CA ARG A 93 5.64 8.83 2.12
C ARG A 93 5.87 9.54 0.77
N GLU A 94 5.09 9.20 -0.26
CA GLU A 94 5.17 9.87 -1.56
C GLU A 94 4.88 11.38 -1.44
N TYR A 95 3.85 11.77 -0.70
CA TYR A 95 3.56 13.19 -0.48
C TYR A 95 4.68 13.92 0.25
N ARG A 96 5.34 13.25 1.19
CA ARG A 96 6.49 13.82 1.89
C ARG A 96 7.70 13.98 0.95
N ALA A 97 7.93 12.99 0.07
CA ALA A 97 8.98 13.04 -0.93
C ALA A 97 8.75 14.15 -1.96
N ASP A 98 7.50 14.33 -2.40
CA ASP A 98 7.12 15.41 -3.31
C ASP A 98 7.39 16.78 -2.69
N LYS A 99 7.03 16.97 -1.42
CA LYS A 99 7.30 18.19 -0.69
C LYS A 99 8.82 18.46 -0.57
N GLY A 100 9.60 17.43 -0.22
CA GLY A 100 11.06 17.53 -0.17
C GLY A 100 11.68 17.83 -1.53
N GLY A 101 11.21 17.16 -2.59
CA GLY A 101 11.62 17.43 -3.95
C GLY A 101 11.29 18.86 -4.41
N ALA A 102 10.13 19.38 -4.02
CA ALA A 102 9.72 20.75 -4.33
C ALA A 102 10.59 21.80 -3.61
N ILE A 103 11.05 21.49 -2.40
CA ILE A 103 11.98 22.37 -1.67
C ILE A 103 13.36 22.39 -2.35
N LEU A 104 13.85 21.23 -2.79
CA LEU A 104 15.19 21.07 -3.36
C LEU A 104 15.29 21.56 -4.82
N ALA A 105 14.30 21.23 -5.65
CA ALA A 105 14.32 21.49 -7.10
C ALA A 105 13.46 22.69 -7.53
N GLY A 106 12.63 23.21 -6.63
CA GLY A 106 11.62 24.21 -6.93
C GLY A 106 10.25 23.58 -7.24
N ARG A 107 9.20 24.22 -6.71
CA ARG A 107 7.81 23.71 -6.80
C ARG A 107 7.33 23.55 -8.24
N ASP A 108 7.53 24.59 -9.06
CA ASP A 108 7.04 24.62 -10.45
C ASP A 108 7.70 23.52 -11.29
N LYS A 109 9.01 23.34 -11.13
CA LYS A 109 9.75 22.27 -11.79
C LYS A 109 9.32 20.89 -11.36
N MET A 110 8.93 20.73 -10.09
CA MET A 110 8.41 19.46 -9.57
C MET A 110 7.04 19.16 -10.16
N ILE A 111 6.16 20.14 -10.28
CA ILE A 111 4.84 20.02 -10.93
C ILE A 111 5.02 19.66 -12.41
N GLU A 112 5.91 20.33 -13.13
CA GLU A 112 6.21 20.01 -14.54
C GLU A 112 6.71 18.56 -14.70
N ALA A 113 7.57 18.09 -13.80
CA ALA A 113 8.06 16.71 -13.83
C ALA A 113 6.95 15.68 -13.61
N LEU A 114 6.04 15.92 -12.67
CA LEU A 114 4.89 15.04 -12.44
C LEU A 114 3.90 15.07 -13.60
N GLN A 115 3.67 16.22 -14.24
CA GLN A 115 2.85 16.33 -15.43
C GLN A 115 3.48 15.62 -16.63
N ALA A 116 4.80 15.70 -16.80
CA ALA A 116 5.52 14.96 -17.83
C ALA A 116 5.42 13.44 -17.61
N LEU A 117 5.50 13.01 -16.36
CA LEU A 117 5.32 11.60 -15.99
C LEU A 117 3.88 11.14 -16.28
N GLN A 118 2.88 11.96 -15.97
CA GLN A 118 1.48 11.68 -16.25
C GLN A 118 1.25 11.48 -17.75
N LYS A 119 1.76 12.38 -18.60
CA LYS A 119 1.70 12.25 -20.05
C LYS A 119 2.42 11.01 -20.58
N ALA A 120 3.53 10.62 -19.96
CA ALA A 120 4.27 9.42 -20.37
C ALA A 120 3.57 8.11 -19.98
N ILE A 121 2.75 8.12 -18.93
CA ILE A 121 1.98 6.96 -18.48
C ILE A 121 0.63 6.85 -19.18
N GLU A 122 0.03 7.95 -19.62
CA GLU A 122 -1.14 7.92 -20.47
C GLU A 122 -0.74 7.33 -21.82
N PRO A 123 -1.15 6.10 -22.17
CA PRO A 123 -0.81 5.56 -23.47
C PRO A 123 -1.52 6.39 -24.53
N GLU A 124 -0.74 6.90 -25.46
CA GLU A 124 -1.18 7.52 -26.70
C GLU A 124 -1.76 6.45 -27.65
N ASP A 125 -2.75 5.69 -27.15
CA ASP A 125 -3.29 4.55 -27.87
C ASP A 125 -4.65 4.88 -28.48
N THR A 126 -4.60 5.67 -29.56
CA THR A 126 -5.72 5.93 -30.46
C THR A 126 -6.01 4.74 -31.40
N ARG A 127 -5.26 3.63 -31.30
CA ARG A 127 -5.25 2.55 -32.30
C ARG A 127 -6.20 1.39 -32.06
N ALA A 128 -6.87 1.31 -30.91
CA ALA A 128 -7.78 0.19 -30.65
C ALA A 128 -9.04 0.61 -29.87
N PRO A 129 -10.12 1.02 -30.56
CA PRO A 129 -11.42 1.33 -29.92
C PRO A 129 -12.00 0.12 -29.16
N SER A 130 -11.64 -1.10 -29.57
CA SER A 130 -12.09 -2.37 -28.94
C SER A 130 -11.52 -2.61 -27.54
N LEU A 131 -10.41 -1.96 -27.20
CA LEU A 131 -9.80 -2.04 -25.86
C LEU A 131 -10.26 -0.92 -24.92
N ALA A 132 -11.07 0.00 -25.39
CA ALA A 132 -11.60 1.11 -24.58
C ALA A 132 -12.42 0.60 -23.38
N THR A 133 -13.09 -0.53 -23.52
CA THR A 133 -13.87 -1.17 -22.45
C THR A 133 -12.99 -1.70 -21.31
N LEU A 134 -11.76 -2.14 -21.62
CA LEU A 134 -10.76 -2.53 -20.63
C LEU A 134 -10.07 -1.30 -19.97
N LYS A 135 -10.07 -0.17 -20.68
CA LYS A 135 -9.53 1.13 -20.19
C LYS A 135 -10.40 1.80 -19.11
N ILE A 136 -11.69 1.48 -19.02
CA ILE A 136 -12.59 1.99 -17.97
C ILE A 136 -12.11 1.59 -16.56
N SER A 137 -11.27 0.57 -16.46
CA SER A 137 -10.64 0.14 -15.21
C SER A 137 -9.57 1.09 -14.66
N HIS A 138 -9.16 2.14 -15.41
CA HIS A 138 -8.09 3.07 -14.97
C HIS A 138 -8.59 4.31 -14.22
N LYS A 139 -9.91 4.53 -14.13
CA LYS A 139 -10.44 5.46 -13.14
C LYS A 139 -10.27 4.80 -11.77
N SER A 140 -9.17 5.09 -11.11
CA SER A 140 -8.84 4.66 -9.75
C SER A 140 -9.77 5.33 -8.74
N GLY A 141 -11.04 4.95 -8.80
CA GLY A 141 -12.06 5.27 -7.80
C GLY A 141 -12.57 3.96 -7.22
N GLY A 142 -12.67 3.87 -5.89
CA GLY A 142 -13.21 2.71 -5.20
C GLY A 142 -12.16 1.83 -4.50
N PHE A 143 -12.49 0.59 -4.30
CA PHE A 143 -11.72 -0.39 -3.52
C PHE A 143 -10.26 -0.54 -3.96
N ARG A 144 -9.97 -0.42 -5.26
CA ARG A 144 -8.60 -0.51 -5.81
C ARG A 144 -7.68 0.62 -5.34
N ALA A 145 -8.22 1.81 -5.11
CA ALA A 145 -7.43 2.94 -4.60
C ALA A 145 -6.90 2.69 -3.18
N LEU A 146 -7.56 1.85 -2.39
CA LEU A 146 -7.11 1.49 -1.04
C LEU A 146 -5.81 0.67 -1.07
N PHE A 147 -5.63 -0.15 -2.11
CA PHE A 147 -4.45 -1.03 -2.27
C PHE A 147 -3.35 -0.41 -3.13
N SER A 148 -3.59 0.77 -3.73
CA SER A 148 -2.57 1.45 -4.49
C SER A 148 -1.47 1.96 -3.57
N SER A 149 -0.24 1.52 -3.81
CA SER A 149 0.96 2.00 -3.09
C SER A 149 1.36 3.42 -3.49
N HIS A 150 0.93 3.87 -4.68
CA HIS A 150 1.19 5.22 -5.18
C HIS A 150 -0.11 6.01 -5.27
N PRO A 151 -0.12 7.27 -4.78
CA PRO A 151 -1.27 8.15 -4.99
C PRO A 151 -1.39 8.54 -6.46
N PRO A 152 -2.62 8.81 -6.95
CA PRO A 152 -2.82 9.36 -8.28
C PRO A 152 -1.99 10.63 -8.51
N LEU A 153 -1.40 10.76 -9.70
CA LEU A 153 -0.54 11.89 -10.05
C LEU A 153 -1.30 13.22 -9.95
N GLU A 154 -2.58 13.22 -10.29
CA GLU A 154 -3.45 14.41 -10.17
C GLU A 154 -3.52 14.93 -8.73
N LEU A 155 -3.63 14.03 -7.76
CA LEU A 155 -3.66 14.42 -6.34
C LEU A 155 -2.31 14.93 -5.87
N ARG A 156 -1.20 14.36 -6.33
CA ARG A 156 0.16 14.82 -6.02
C ARG A 156 0.38 16.24 -6.56
N ILE A 157 0.02 16.47 -7.83
CA ILE A 157 0.10 17.79 -8.49
C ILE A 157 -0.77 18.81 -7.75
N ALA A 158 -2.04 18.46 -7.45
CA ALA A 158 -2.96 19.36 -6.77
C ALA A 158 -2.47 19.77 -5.38
N ARG A 159 -1.84 18.86 -4.62
CA ARG A 159 -1.24 19.18 -3.31
C ARG A 159 -0.06 20.14 -3.43
N LEU A 160 0.84 19.90 -4.36
CA LEU A 160 1.95 20.80 -4.62
C LEU A 160 1.48 22.20 -5.02
N GLN A 161 0.41 22.31 -5.83
CA GLN A 161 -0.18 23.59 -6.22
C GLN A 161 -0.76 24.35 -5.03
N LYS A 162 -1.35 23.63 -4.05
CA LYS A 162 -1.87 24.25 -2.81
C LYS A 162 -0.79 24.61 -1.81
N GLY A 163 0.44 24.13 -1.99
CA GLY A 163 1.55 24.37 -1.06
C GLY A 163 1.57 23.47 0.18
N GLU A 164 0.84 22.33 0.11
CA GLU A 164 0.76 21.32 1.17
C GLU A 164 1.92 20.32 1.13
#